data_a25cbd03eaf279e20b58ac2967adce02
#
_entry.id   a25cbd03eaf279e20b58ac2967adce02
#
_cell.length_a   1.000
_cell.length_b   1.000
_cell.length_c   1.000
_cell.angle_alpha   90.00
_cell.angle_beta   90.00
_cell.angle_gamma   90.00
#
_symmetry.space_group_name_H-M   'P 1'
#
loop_
_entity.id
_entity.type
_entity.pdbx_description
1 polymer ?
#
loop_
_entity_poly.entity_id
_entity_poly.type
_entity_poly.pdbx_seq_one_letter_code
_entity_poly.pdbx_strand_id
1 'polypeptide(L)'
;METILIPVAVAVVLILLSVTFVKQGTVGVVTQFGKYKRIMYPGLNLKLPIIESVYKKISIQHRSIELEFEAISADQASVNFKSLILFAAKDETEETIKKIAFRFIDEKSFMQTLVRSVEGSIRAFVATKKQAEILTLRHEIVQAVKEHLEESLNHWGFHVLDLQVNDIFFDEAIMRSMSQVVSSNNMKMAAEN
;
A
#
# COMPACT_ATOMS: atom_id res chain seq x y z
N MET A 1 -6.93 28.45 52.34
CA MET A 1 -6.73 27.10 51.80
C MET A 1 -7.29 26.93 50.39
N GLU A 2 -8.45 27.48 50.08
CA GLU A 2 -9.09 27.39 48.74
C GLU A 2 -8.26 28.07 47.65
N THR A 3 -7.57 29.16 47.95
CA THR A 3 -6.77 29.91 46.97
C THR A 3 -5.59 29.13 46.38
N ILE A 4 -5.10 28.10 47.08
CA ILE A 4 -3.99 27.25 46.62
C ILE A 4 -4.52 25.97 45.93
N LEU A 5 -5.72 25.53 46.29
CA LEU A 5 -6.31 24.29 45.77
C LEU A 5 -6.60 24.38 44.25
N ILE A 6 -7.08 25.52 43.77
CA ILE A 6 -7.41 25.76 42.37
C ILE A 6 -6.16 25.67 41.46
N PRO A 7 -5.07 26.42 41.71
CA PRO A 7 -3.87 26.34 40.87
C PRO A 7 -3.21 24.95 40.91
N VAL A 8 -3.26 24.25 42.04
CA VAL A 8 -2.76 22.87 42.13
C VAL A 8 -3.59 21.93 41.30
N ALA A 9 -4.91 22.02 41.37
CA ALA A 9 -5.80 21.21 40.54
C ALA A 9 -5.57 21.46 39.04
N VAL A 10 -5.42 22.72 38.64
CA VAL A 10 -5.11 23.07 37.22
C VAL A 10 -3.77 22.49 36.79
N ALA A 11 -2.73 22.57 37.66
CA ALA A 11 -1.41 22.00 37.36
C ALA A 11 -1.48 20.48 37.17
N VAL A 12 -2.19 19.77 38.04
CA VAL A 12 -2.41 18.32 37.93
C VAL A 12 -3.13 17.96 36.62
N VAL A 13 -4.18 18.68 36.26
CA VAL A 13 -4.88 18.47 34.99
C VAL A 13 -3.96 18.69 33.79
N LEU A 14 -3.17 19.74 33.80
CA LEU A 14 -2.20 20.02 32.72
C LEU A 14 -1.14 18.92 32.60
N ILE A 15 -0.64 18.38 33.72
CA ILE A 15 0.30 17.26 33.73
C ILE A 15 -0.35 16.00 33.13
N LEU A 16 -1.59 15.68 33.51
CA LEU A 16 -2.32 14.53 32.97
C LEU A 16 -2.57 14.67 31.46
N LEU A 17 -2.89 15.86 30.99
CA LEU A 17 -3.08 16.14 29.56
C LEU A 17 -1.78 16.16 28.76
N SER A 18 -0.62 16.28 29.43
CA SER A 18 0.70 16.27 28.81
C SER A 18 1.16 14.86 28.44
N VAL A 19 0.66 13.83 29.10
CA VAL A 19 1.08 12.45 28.91
C VAL A 19 0.39 11.84 27.68
N THR A 20 1.17 11.22 26.81
CA THR A 20 0.66 10.52 25.62
C THR A 20 1.42 9.20 25.43
N PHE A 21 0.68 8.13 25.19
CA PHE A 21 1.25 6.83 24.87
C PHE A 21 1.22 6.56 23.36
N VAL A 22 2.37 6.14 22.85
CA VAL A 22 2.51 5.66 21.46
C VAL A 22 2.74 4.15 21.51
N LYS A 23 1.91 3.41 20.79
CA LYS A 23 1.98 1.94 20.74
C LYS A 23 3.23 1.48 20.00
N GLN A 24 3.77 0.33 20.38
CA GLN A 24 4.84 -0.34 19.64
C GLN A 24 4.38 -0.58 18.18
N GLY A 25 5.30 -0.41 17.22
CA GLY A 25 5.01 -0.51 15.79
C GLY A 25 4.29 0.71 15.21
N THR A 26 4.15 1.80 15.96
CA THR A 26 3.63 3.08 15.47
C THR A 26 4.51 4.25 15.87
N VAL A 27 4.45 5.32 15.11
CA VAL A 27 5.14 6.59 15.40
C VAL A 27 4.10 7.71 15.40
N GLY A 28 4.13 8.57 16.41
CA GLY A 28 3.23 9.72 16.52
C GLY A 28 3.84 10.96 15.84
N VAL A 29 3.06 11.65 15.01
CA VAL A 29 3.47 12.92 14.41
C VAL A 29 2.85 14.06 15.21
N VAL A 30 3.70 14.93 15.74
CA VAL A 30 3.28 16.07 16.57
C VAL A 30 3.36 17.35 15.78
N THR A 31 2.27 18.12 15.86
CA THR A 31 2.20 19.47 15.32
C THR A 31 2.07 20.50 16.45
N GLN A 32 2.66 21.66 16.24
CA GLN A 32 2.54 22.83 17.08
C GLN A 32 1.83 23.92 16.27
N PHE A 33 0.65 24.35 16.70
CA PHE A 33 -0.18 25.30 15.96
C PHE A 33 -0.38 24.91 14.48
N GLY A 34 -0.58 23.60 14.23
CA GLY A 34 -0.76 23.06 12.87
C GLY A 34 0.53 22.83 12.06
N LYS A 35 1.68 23.33 12.53
CA LYS A 35 2.97 23.12 11.88
C LYS A 35 3.67 21.90 12.46
N TYR A 36 4.28 21.07 11.60
CA TYR A 36 5.11 19.95 12.06
C TYR A 36 6.14 20.39 13.09
N LYS A 37 6.26 19.64 14.18
CA LYS A 37 7.21 19.90 15.27
C LYS A 37 8.24 18.80 15.44
N ARG A 38 7.79 17.56 15.65
CA ARG A 38 8.62 16.38 15.94
C ARG A 38 7.83 15.09 15.80
N ILE A 39 8.55 13.98 15.84
CA ILE A 39 7.97 12.64 15.97
C ILE A 39 8.06 12.15 17.43
N MET A 40 7.11 11.31 17.81
CA MET A 40 7.07 10.59 19.07
C MET A 40 7.25 9.10 18.79
N TYR A 41 8.29 8.51 19.34
CA TYR A 41 8.57 7.09 19.27
C TYR A 41 7.69 6.28 20.24
N PRO A 42 7.61 4.93 20.08
CA PRO A 42 6.85 4.07 20.98
C PRO A 42 7.21 4.27 22.44
N GLY A 43 6.22 4.23 23.30
CA GLY A 43 6.34 4.38 24.72
C GLY A 43 5.62 5.60 25.28
N LEU A 44 6.04 6.02 26.47
CA LEU A 44 5.53 7.19 27.16
C LEU A 44 6.18 8.46 26.59
N ASN A 45 5.37 9.38 26.13
CA ASN A 45 5.80 10.67 25.59
C ASN A 45 5.10 11.81 26.31
N LEU A 46 5.79 12.94 26.39
CA LEU A 46 5.24 14.18 26.92
C LEU A 46 4.98 15.16 25.78
N LYS A 47 3.84 15.82 25.82
CA LYS A 47 3.47 16.92 24.91
C LYS A 47 3.04 18.14 25.71
N LEU A 48 3.22 19.33 25.17
CA LEU A 48 2.68 20.55 25.74
C LEU A 48 1.17 20.62 25.47
N PRO A 49 0.30 20.49 26.50
CA PRO A 49 -1.14 20.57 26.29
C PRO A 49 -1.50 21.93 25.69
N ILE A 50 -2.57 21.97 24.87
CA ILE A 50 -3.07 23.16 24.18
C ILE A 50 -2.18 23.59 22.99
N ILE A 51 -0.86 23.55 23.11
CA ILE A 51 0.11 24.04 22.11
C ILE A 51 0.47 22.93 21.12
N GLU A 52 0.74 21.72 21.62
CA GLU A 52 1.08 20.55 20.79
C GLU A 52 -0.10 19.60 20.66
N SER A 53 -0.32 19.11 19.46
CA SER A 53 -1.31 18.06 19.15
C SER A 53 -0.68 16.89 18.42
N VAL A 54 -1.16 15.68 18.73
CA VAL A 54 -0.81 14.50 17.92
C VAL A 54 -1.66 14.51 16.67
N TYR A 55 -1.06 14.88 15.54
CA TYR A 55 -1.74 15.01 14.27
C TYR A 55 -2.16 13.65 13.70
N LYS A 56 -1.21 12.70 13.67
CA LYS A 56 -1.43 11.36 13.11
C LYS A 56 -0.53 10.34 13.80
N LYS A 57 -1.01 9.11 13.95
CA LYS A 57 -0.18 7.96 14.34
C LYS A 57 0.04 7.09 13.09
N ILE A 58 1.29 6.88 12.73
CA ILE A 58 1.72 6.15 11.53
C ILE A 58 2.16 4.76 11.94
N SER A 59 1.60 3.72 11.33
CA SER A 59 2.11 2.37 11.48
C SER A 59 3.38 2.19 10.66
N ILE A 60 4.42 1.66 11.30
CA ILE A 60 5.68 1.26 10.67
C ILE A 60 5.75 -0.25 10.41
N GLN A 61 4.70 -0.97 10.76
CA GLN A 61 4.58 -2.42 10.57
C GLN A 61 4.32 -2.76 9.10
N HIS A 62 4.64 -4.00 8.75
CA HIS A 62 4.30 -4.56 7.44
C HIS A 62 2.79 -4.59 7.24
N ARG A 63 2.36 -4.20 6.06
CA ARG A 63 0.96 -4.12 5.67
C ARG A 63 0.77 -4.83 4.34
N SER A 64 -0.33 -5.55 4.21
CA SER A 64 -0.69 -6.22 2.96
C SER A 64 -2.03 -5.70 2.45
N ILE A 65 -2.16 -5.75 1.13
CA ILE A 65 -3.42 -5.48 0.43
C ILE A 65 -3.62 -6.52 -0.66
N GLU A 66 -4.79 -7.11 -0.69
CA GLU A 66 -5.23 -7.98 -1.78
C GLU A 66 -5.99 -7.16 -2.81
N LEU A 67 -5.71 -7.42 -4.08
CA LEU A 67 -6.29 -6.76 -5.22
C LEU A 67 -6.87 -7.79 -6.17
N GLU A 68 -8.07 -7.52 -6.66
CA GLU A 68 -8.70 -8.29 -7.72
C GLU A 68 -9.20 -7.31 -8.79
N PHE A 69 -8.74 -7.47 -10.02
CA PHE A 69 -9.09 -6.57 -11.11
C PHE A 69 -8.94 -7.26 -12.46
N GLU A 70 -9.58 -6.66 -13.45
CA GLU A 70 -9.60 -7.09 -14.83
C GLU A 70 -8.68 -6.22 -15.70
N ALA A 71 -7.97 -6.85 -16.63
CA ALA A 71 -7.18 -6.20 -17.67
C ALA A 71 -7.49 -6.81 -19.03
N ILE A 72 -7.25 -6.04 -20.09
CA ILE A 72 -7.50 -6.47 -21.48
C ILE A 72 -6.16 -6.65 -22.19
N SER A 73 -5.95 -7.82 -22.78
CA SER A 73 -4.76 -8.17 -23.56
C SER A 73 -4.72 -7.48 -24.93
N ALA A 74 -3.59 -7.56 -25.64
CA ALA A 74 -3.42 -6.99 -26.97
C ALA A 74 -4.39 -7.59 -28.02
N ASP A 75 -4.80 -8.83 -27.84
CA ASP A 75 -5.78 -9.56 -28.65
C ASP A 75 -7.21 -9.49 -28.09
N GLN A 76 -7.48 -8.47 -27.24
CA GLN A 76 -8.80 -8.12 -26.67
C GLN A 76 -9.40 -9.21 -25.77
N ALA A 77 -8.60 -10.10 -25.20
CA ALA A 77 -9.07 -11.05 -24.23
C ALA A 77 -9.10 -10.42 -22.81
N SER A 78 -10.19 -10.68 -22.08
CA SER A 78 -10.31 -10.31 -20.68
C SER A 78 -9.52 -11.26 -19.80
N VAL A 79 -8.69 -10.69 -18.93
CA VAL A 79 -7.80 -11.41 -18.01
C VAL A 79 -8.03 -10.88 -16.60
N ASN A 80 -8.36 -11.77 -15.68
CA ASN A 80 -8.55 -11.44 -14.27
C ASN A 80 -7.28 -11.74 -13.49
N PHE A 81 -6.91 -10.81 -12.63
CA PHE A 81 -5.72 -10.88 -11.78
C PHE A 81 -6.10 -10.84 -10.31
N LYS A 82 -5.50 -11.74 -9.53
CA LYS A 82 -5.45 -11.63 -8.07
C LYS A 82 -4.02 -11.40 -7.64
N SER A 83 -3.79 -10.31 -6.91
CA SER A 83 -2.47 -9.89 -6.49
C SER A 83 -2.44 -9.55 -5.01
N LEU A 84 -1.32 -9.83 -4.36
CA LEU A 84 -1.03 -9.43 -2.99
C LEU A 84 0.20 -8.52 -2.98
N ILE A 85 0.08 -7.37 -2.35
CA ILE A 85 1.19 -6.45 -2.16
C ILE A 85 1.49 -6.37 -0.68
N LEU A 86 2.75 -6.58 -0.33
CA LEU A 86 3.30 -6.36 1.01
C LEU A 86 4.19 -5.12 0.97
N PHE A 87 3.90 -4.15 1.82
CA PHE A 87 4.64 -2.89 1.88
C PHE A 87 4.80 -2.41 3.33
N ALA A 88 5.76 -1.52 3.57
CA ALA A 88 6.00 -0.91 4.87
C ALA A 88 6.54 0.52 4.71
N ALA A 89 6.63 1.27 5.81
CA ALA A 89 7.40 2.49 5.84
C ALA A 89 8.85 2.17 5.48
N LYS A 90 9.50 3.01 4.66
CA LYS A 90 10.86 2.79 4.18
C LYS A 90 11.86 2.71 5.34
N ASP A 91 11.70 3.59 6.29
CA ASP A 91 12.48 3.70 7.52
C ASP A 91 11.71 4.53 8.55
N GLU A 92 12.26 4.67 9.74
CA GLU A 92 11.68 5.45 10.84
C GLU A 92 12.24 6.87 10.92
N THR A 93 12.89 7.36 9.87
CA THR A 93 13.46 8.72 9.86
C THR A 93 12.35 9.77 9.86
N GLU A 94 12.68 10.93 10.40
CA GLU A 94 11.77 12.07 10.45
C GLU A 94 11.27 12.45 9.05
N GLU A 95 12.12 12.39 8.04
CA GLU A 95 11.78 12.74 6.66
C GLU A 95 10.76 11.76 6.07
N THR A 96 10.96 10.46 6.27
CA THR A 96 10.05 9.41 5.81
C THR A 96 8.69 9.53 6.50
N ILE A 97 8.69 9.67 7.82
CA ILE A 97 7.44 9.81 8.59
C ILE A 97 6.67 11.07 8.20
N LYS A 98 7.36 12.19 7.92
CA LYS A 98 6.72 13.42 7.38
C LYS A 98 6.08 13.18 6.02
N LYS A 99 6.76 12.49 5.10
CA LYS A 99 6.20 12.14 3.78
C LYS A 99 4.90 11.34 3.96
N ILE A 100 4.91 10.30 4.78
CA ILE A 100 3.73 9.46 5.05
C ILE A 100 2.60 10.26 5.70
N ALA A 101 2.92 11.13 6.68
CA ALA A 101 1.92 11.87 7.43
C ALA A 101 1.16 12.91 6.59
N PHE A 102 1.89 13.65 5.73
CA PHE A 102 1.37 14.85 5.07
C PHE A 102 1.12 14.70 3.58
N ARG A 103 1.50 13.59 2.96
CA ARG A 103 1.30 13.37 1.52
C ARG A 103 -0.15 13.04 1.18
N PHE A 104 -0.82 12.29 2.03
CA PHE A 104 -2.22 11.90 1.86
C PHE A 104 -3.05 12.40 3.03
N ILE A 105 -4.25 12.88 2.72
CA ILE A 105 -5.20 13.38 3.73
C ILE A 105 -5.52 12.28 4.73
N ASP A 106 -5.82 11.08 4.24
CA ASP A 106 -6.18 9.92 5.03
C ASP A 106 -5.61 8.62 4.45
N GLU A 107 -5.75 7.55 5.19
CA GLU A 107 -5.33 6.22 4.78
C GLU A 107 -6.13 5.69 3.58
N LYS A 108 -7.40 6.04 3.48
CA LYS A 108 -8.27 5.64 2.38
C LYS A 108 -7.78 6.21 1.06
N SER A 109 -7.42 7.49 1.03
CA SER A 109 -6.86 8.15 -0.17
C SER A 109 -5.53 7.52 -0.59
N PHE A 110 -4.66 7.19 0.36
CA PHE A 110 -3.43 6.46 0.09
C PHE A 110 -3.72 5.09 -0.53
N MET A 111 -4.59 4.30 0.10
CA MET A 111 -4.94 2.95 -0.39
C MET A 111 -5.55 2.98 -1.79
N GLN A 112 -6.48 3.91 -2.05
CA GLN A 112 -7.07 4.06 -3.38
C GLN A 112 -6.03 4.42 -4.44
N THR A 113 -5.07 5.29 -4.11
CA THR A 113 -4.00 5.66 -5.03
C THR A 113 -3.08 4.49 -5.30
N LEU A 114 -2.71 3.72 -4.26
CA LEU A 114 -1.89 2.52 -4.40
C LEU A 114 -2.57 1.48 -5.30
N VAL A 115 -3.83 1.14 -5.02
CA VAL A 115 -4.63 0.21 -5.83
C VAL A 115 -4.63 0.61 -7.29
N ARG A 116 -4.98 1.86 -7.59
CA ARG A 116 -5.03 2.38 -8.97
C ARG A 116 -3.66 2.36 -9.65
N SER A 117 -2.58 2.63 -8.92
CA SER A 117 -1.22 2.57 -9.46
C SER A 117 -0.85 1.16 -9.89
N VAL A 118 -1.16 0.15 -9.05
CA VAL A 118 -0.92 -1.26 -9.37
C VAL A 118 -1.74 -1.72 -10.56
N GLU A 119 -3.05 -1.50 -10.51
CA GLU A 119 -3.96 -1.85 -11.59
C GLU A 119 -3.53 -1.22 -12.93
N GLY A 120 -3.18 0.07 -12.89
CA GLY A 120 -2.73 0.80 -14.06
C GLY A 120 -1.45 0.21 -14.65
N SER A 121 -0.49 -0.14 -13.81
CA SER A 121 0.78 -0.74 -14.23
C SER A 121 0.59 -2.12 -14.87
N ILE A 122 -0.23 -2.98 -14.24
CA ILE A 122 -0.51 -4.32 -14.79
C ILE A 122 -1.31 -4.21 -16.09
N ARG A 123 -2.33 -3.35 -16.14
CA ARG A 123 -3.11 -3.12 -17.38
C ARG A 123 -2.23 -2.63 -18.52
N ALA A 124 -1.32 -1.68 -18.24
CA ALA A 124 -0.40 -1.17 -19.25
C ALA A 124 0.53 -2.27 -19.79
N PHE A 125 1.06 -3.12 -18.93
CA PHE A 125 1.89 -4.26 -19.33
C PHE A 125 1.08 -5.28 -20.16
N VAL A 126 -0.07 -5.70 -19.65
CA VAL A 126 -0.95 -6.72 -20.27
C VAL A 126 -1.46 -6.29 -21.63
N ALA A 127 -1.78 -5.01 -21.83
CA ALA A 127 -2.25 -4.46 -23.10
C ALA A 127 -1.21 -4.61 -24.23
N THR A 128 0.06 -4.83 -23.92
CA THR A 128 1.13 -5.06 -24.92
C THR A 128 1.36 -6.54 -25.24
N LYS A 129 0.71 -7.47 -24.54
CA LYS A 129 0.95 -8.92 -24.63
C LYS A 129 -0.29 -9.65 -25.13
N LYS A 130 -0.06 -10.73 -25.88
CA LYS A 130 -1.15 -11.63 -26.29
C LYS A 130 -1.55 -12.54 -25.13
N GLN A 131 -2.80 -12.95 -25.11
CA GLN A 131 -3.39 -13.85 -24.13
C GLN A 131 -2.54 -15.10 -23.86
N ALA A 132 -2.07 -15.77 -24.93
CA ALA A 132 -1.25 -16.99 -24.81
C ALA A 132 0.10 -16.79 -24.11
N GLU A 133 0.62 -15.57 -24.12
CA GLU A 133 1.90 -15.20 -23.50
C GLU A 133 1.76 -14.85 -22.02
N ILE A 134 0.61 -14.27 -21.62
CA ILE A 134 0.41 -13.71 -20.27
C ILE A 134 0.65 -14.72 -19.17
N LEU A 135 0.20 -15.96 -19.34
CA LEU A 135 0.42 -17.02 -18.32
C LEU A 135 1.88 -17.34 -18.11
N THR A 136 2.70 -17.27 -19.16
CA THR A 136 4.14 -17.56 -19.10
C THR A 136 4.94 -16.36 -18.59
N LEU A 137 4.42 -15.15 -18.73
CA LEU A 137 5.07 -13.89 -18.36
C LEU A 137 4.80 -13.43 -16.93
N ARG A 138 4.24 -14.29 -16.06
CA ARG A 138 3.93 -13.94 -14.66
C ARG A 138 5.10 -13.26 -13.95
N HIS A 139 6.31 -13.81 -14.09
CA HIS A 139 7.50 -13.26 -13.44
C HIS A 139 7.86 -11.88 -13.99
N GLU A 140 7.77 -11.69 -15.29
CA GLU A 140 8.04 -10.40 -15.95
C GLU A 140 7.00 -9.33 -15.56
N ILE A 141 5.73 -9.72 -15.43
CA ILE A 141 4.66 -8.84 -14.92
C ILE A 141 5.03 -8.36 -13.52
N VAL A 142 5.38 -9.29 -12.62
CA VAL A 142 5.75 -8.98 -11.24
C VAL A 142 6.93 -8.02 -11.19
N GLN A 143 7.98 -8.26 -11.98
CA GLN A 143 9.17 -7.40 -12.00
C GLN A 143 8.85 -5.99 -12.51
N ALA A 144 8.20 -5.87 -13.66
CA ALA A 144 7.86 -4.58 -14.26
C ALA A 144 6.94 -3.73 -13.34
N VAL A 145 5.97 -4.38 -12.71
CA VAL A 145 5.05 -3.71 -11.77
C VAL A 145 5.77 -3.32 -10.49
N LYS A 146 6.63 -4.19 -9.96
CA LYS A 146 7.40 -3.91 -8.75
C LYS A 146 8.31 -2.70 -8.93
N GLU A 147 9.04 -2.61 -10.03
CA GLU A 147 9.90 -1.47 -10.34
C GLU A 147 9.11 -0.15 -10.39
N HIS A 148 7.99 -0.13 -11.08
CA HIS A 148 7.14 1.05 -11.17
C HIS A 148 6.53 1.46 -9.82
N LEU A 149 6.12 0.47 -9.02
CA LEU A 149 5.59 0.72 -7.68
C LEU A 149 6.66 1.19 -6.69
N GLU A 150 7.86 0.64 -6.78
CA GLU A 150 8.97 1.07 -5.92
C GLU A 150 9.27 2.55 -6.06
N GLU A 151 9.30 3.07 -7.30
CA GLU A 151 9.48 4.49 -7.55
C GLU A 151 8.37 5.34 -6.89
N SER A 152 7.12 5.00 -7.14
CA SER A 152 5.96 5.70 -6.58
C SER A 152 5.91 5.63 -5.06
N LEU A 153 6.08 4.45 -4.48
CA LEU A 153 6.02 4.23 -3.04
C LEU A 153 7.17 4.89 -2.30
N ASN A 154 8.40 4.84 -2.84
CA ASN A 154 9.55 5.56 -2.28
C ASN A 154 9.29 7.06 -2.18
N HIS A 155 8.62 7.63 -3.18
CA HIS A 155 8.23 9.04 -3.17
C HIS A 155 7.24 9.37 -2.06
N TRP A 156 6.40 8.41 -1.66
CA TRP A 156 5.42 8.56 -0.57
C TRP A 156 5.97 8.18 0.82
N GLY A 157 7.20 7.67 0.89
CA GLY A 157 7.85 7.22 2.13
C GLY A 157 7.65 5.74 2.45
N PHE A 158 7.14 4.96 1.51
CA PHE A 158 6.98 3.51 1.63
C PHE A 158 7.94 2.76 0.71
N HIS A 159 8.10 1.46 0.93
CA HIS A 159 8.78 0.57 -0.01
C HIS A 159 7.98 -0.74 -0.16
N VAL A 160 8.13 -1.38 -1.30
CA VAL A 160 7.54 -2.68 -1.58
C VAL A 160 8.43 -3.75 -0.98
N LEU A 161 7.86 -4.55 -0.08
CA LEU A 161 8.53 -5.74 0.47
C LEU A 161 8.39 -6.92 -0.49
N ASP A 162 7.16 -7.14 -0.95
CA ASP A 162 6.83 -8.22 -1.87
C ASP A 162 5.62 -7.86 -2.73
N LEU A 163 5.60 -8.40 -3.95
CA LEU A 163 4.48 -8.34 -4.87
C LEU A 163 4.27 -9.73 -5.45
N GLN A 164 3.12 -10.30 -5.19
CA GLN A 164 2.73 -11.62 -5.68
C GLN A 164 1.51 -11.48 -6.59
N VAL A 165 1.59 -12.07 -7.77
CA VAL A 165 0.42 -12.31 -8.62
C VAL A 165 -0.01 -13.75 -8.36
N ASN A 166 -1.05 -13.92 -7.53
CA ASN A 166 -1.47 -15.23 -7.05
C ASN A 166 -2.12 -16.03 -8.16
N ASP A 167 -3.12 -15.42 -8.82
CA ASP A 167 -3.88 -16.05 -9.88
C ASP A 167 -4.03 -15.16 -11.10
N ILE A 168 -3.93 -15.79 -12.26
CA ILE A 168 -4.25 -15.21 -13.57
C ILE A 168 -5.25 -16.15 -14.21
N PHE A 169 -6.46 -15.70 -14.45
CA PHE A 169 -7.50 -16.53 -15.06
C PHE A 169 -8.26 -15.74 -16.13
N PHE A 170 -8.68 -16.46 -17.16
CA PHE A 170 -9.44 -15.92 -18.28
C PHE A 170 -10.92 -16.23 -18.10
N ASP A 171 -11.77 -15.50 -18.79
CA ASP A 171 -13.19 -15.80 -18.85
C ASP A 171 -13.42 -17.24 -19.35
N GLU A 172 -14.47 -17.92 -18.84
CA GLU A 172 -14.80 -19.30 -19.22
C GLU A 172 -14.95 -19.49 -20.73
N ALA A 173 -15.51 -18.52 -21.46
CA ALA A 173 -15.66 -18.60 -22.90
C ALA A 173 -14.30 -18.64 -23.59
N ILE A 174 -13.33 -17.90 -23.09
CA ILE A 174 -11.96 -17.84 -23.60
C ILE A 174 -11.23 -19.15 -23.27
N MET A 175 -11.38 -19.66 -22.05
CA MET A 175 -10.78 -20.93 -21.62
C MET A 175 -11.26 -22.10 -22.50
N ARG A 176 -12.55 -22.13 -22.87
CA ARG A 176 -13.10 -23.15 -23.77
C ARG A 176 -12.52 -23.04 -25.18
N SER A 177 -12.38 -21.84 -25.73
CA SER A 177 -11.79 -21.63 -27.06
C SER A 177 -10.31 -22.00 -27.10
N MET A 178 -9.55 -21.68 -26.06
CA MET A 178 -8.12 -22.10 -25.93
C MET A 178 -8.01 -23.63 -25.89
N SER A 179 -8.85 -24.30 -25.12
CA SER A 179 -8.87 -25.76 -25.04
C SER A 179 -9.16 -26.41 -26.39
N GLN A 180 -10.08 -25.85 -27.18
CA GLN A 180 -10.39 -26.33 -28.54
C GLN A 180 -9.20 -26.14 -29.50
N VAL A 181 -8.54 -24.98 -29.46
CA VAL A 181 -7.34 -24.72 -30.29
C VAL A 181 -6.20 -25.69 -29.96
N VAL A 182 -5.92 -25.91 -28.69
CA VAL A 182 -4.89 -26.86 -28.23
C VAL A 182 -5.24 -28.29 -28.67
N SER A 183 -6.50 -28.70 -28.50
CA SER A 183 -6.96 -30.01 -28.94
C SER A 183 -6.84 -30.19 -30.47
N SER A 184 -7.23 -29.18 -31.24
CA SER A 184 -7.13 -29.20 -32.72
C SER A 184 -5.66 -29.26 -33.17
N ASN A 185 -4.76 -28.52 -32.54
CA ASN A 185 -3.34 -28.57 -32.85
C ASN A 185 -2.70 -29.93 -32.50
N ASN A 186 -3.06 -30.51 -31.35
CA ASN A 186 -2.61 -31.85 -30.97
C ASN A 186 -3.10 -32.92 -31.95
N MET A 187 -4.35 -32.81 -32.46
CA MET A 187 -4.87 -33.72 -33.46
C MET A 187 -4.14 -33.57 -34.80
N LYS A 188 -3.78 -32.36 -35.21
CA LYS A 188 -2.98 -32.14 -36.43
C LYS A 188 -1.58 -32.74 -36.29
N MET A 189 -0.91 -32.51 -35.19
CA MET A 189 0.42 -33.08 -34.94
C MET A 189 0.40 -34.62 -34.86
N ALA A 190 -0.69 -35.21 -34.33
CA ALA A 190 -0.88 -36.65 -34.31
C ALA A 190 -1.20 -37.27 -35.67
N ALA A 191 -1.73 -36.47 -36.61
CA ALA A 191 -2.03 -36.93 -37.99
C ALA A 191 -0.83 -36.77 -38.95
N GLU A 192 0.19 -35.98 -38.57
CA GLU A 192 1.41 -35.77 -39.38
C GLU A 192 2.57 -36.73 -38.99
N ASN A 193 2.42 -37.51 -37.89
CA ASN A 193 3.34 -38.58 -37.49
C ASN A 193 2.78 -39.95 -37.84
#